data_0a981cb3f9f68d5c46338d892dd3fddf
#
_entry.id   0a981cb3f9f68d5c46338d892dd3fddf
#
_cell.length_a   1.000
_cell.length_b   1.000
_cell.length_c   1.000
_cell.angle_alpha   90.00
_cell.angle_beta   90.00
_cell.angle_gamma   90.00
#
_symmetry.space_group_name_H-M   'P 1'
#
loop_
_entity.id
_entity.type
_entity.pdbx_description
1 polymer ?
#
loop_
_entity_poly.entity_id
_entity_poly.type
_entity_poly.pdbx_seq_one_letter_code
_entity_poly.pdbx_strand_id
1 'polypeptide(L)'
;MSKVLLINPSYNPSYGGVKASIVNPIMPTLGLATIAATALQKNHKVEILDLSWKPYNYKLIRDHINKNKPDIVGVTATTPLMNQLRDISVLVKDISNNIVVVAGGSHPSALPEETLKESKVDAVFVGEADYTFADICDGFSLEKIPGLVYKNNNGEILSTTPRPPIANLDDLPMPAWHIYNISDYHQMSRLLAKRLPVTMAEFSRGCVFKCDFCASKITLALGYRKKSPERCAEEVKHMYALGFKEFMLADDIFTSDNKWAKNVCEAITNTKIDMPWSCTNGIRVESADKDLFKSLRKSGCYRVSFGFESGNDEVLKLFGKGGRATIEQAKTAVQTARSAGIDTNGYFMLGLSPDTEKSMNDTIKFARSIPLDMMKFGVAIAFPGTKMFDDYVKRGLVRSFDWDEYMIYTDQDLFAHKNLSYKTIQKYMEKAYRHCILFNPAFWIRRFVRGIKTGEFFFDAYYALKFFFMPTTGTEKKSKYYAKNRWPKWDYKKIPPNPSNYQIVRKQKSQTIEDLGFKI
;
A
#
# COMPACT_ATOMS: atom_id res chain seq x y z
N MET A 1 19.62 -21.39 14.63
CA MET A 1 18.66 -21.56 13.54
C MET A 1 17.26 -21.43 14.13
N SER A 2 16.56 -20.32 13.85
CA SER A 2 15.24 -20.04 14.41
C SER A 2 14.14 -20.54 13.48
N LYS A 3 13.00 -20.94 14.07
CA LYS A 3 11.76 -21.21 13.33
C LYS A 3 10.88 -19.95 13.38
N VAL A 4 10.52 -19.43 12.25
CA VAL A 4 9.82 -18.15 12.09
C VAL A 4 8.48 -18.37 11.41
N LEU A 5 7.43 -17.78 11.97
CA LEU A 5 6.13 -17.65 11.35
C LEU A 5 5.83 -16.18 11.08
N LEU A 6 5.68 -15.81 9.80
CA LEU A 6 5.23 -14.49 9.38
C LEU A 6 3.73 -14.55 9.07
N ILE A 7 2.96 -13.61 9.61
CA ILE A 7 1.51 -13.56 9.43
C ILE A 7 1.11 -12.28 8.70
N ASN A 8 0.40 -12.44 7.58
CA ASN A 8 -0.32 -11.36 6.91
C ASN A 8 -1.80 -11.44 7.29
N PRO A 9 -2.33 -10.48 8.06
CA PRO A 9 -3.72 -10.50 8.50
C PRO A 9 -4.73 -10.41 7.34
N SER A 10 -6.01 -10.62 7.67
CA SER A 10 -7.10 -10.62 6.70
C SER A 10 -7.45 -9.22 6.21
N TYR A 11 -7.51 -9.03 4.87
CA TYR A 11 -8.00 -7.77 4.27
C TYR A 11 -9.53 -7.76 4.09
N ASN A 12 -10.22 -8.87 4.35
CA ASN A 12 -11.68 -8.94 4.16
C ASN A 12 -12.44 -7.84 4.91
N PRO A 13 -12.12 -7.50 6.18
CA PRO A 13 -12.79 -6.40 6.86
C PRO A 13 -12.60 -5.04 6.18
N SER A 14 -11.49 -4.88 5.44
CA SER A 14 -11.16 -3.62 4.76
C SER A 14 -11.83 -3.45 3.40
N TYR A 15 -12.23 -4.54 2.75
CA TYR A 15 -12.76 -4.52 1.38
C TYR A 15 -14.13 -5.18 1.24
N GLY A 16 -14.60 -5.89 2.28
CA GLY A 16 -15.83 -6.66 2.21
C GLY A 16 -17.09 -5.81 2.03
N GLY A 17 -18.04 -6.36 1.25
CA GLY A 17 -19.38 -5.81 1.16
C GLY A 17 -19.58 -4.56 0.31
N VAL A 18 -18.54 -3.85 -0.11
CA VAL A 18 -18.62 -2.61 -0.91
C VAL A 18 -18.14 -2.78 -2.34
N LYS A 19 -18.48 -1.84 -3.23
CA LYS A 19 -18.03 -1.83 -4.64
C LYS A 19 -16.52 -2.00 -4.79
N ALA A 20 -15.75 -1.48 -3.83
CA ALA A 20 -14.30 -1.61 -3.79
C ALA A 20 -13.82 -3.06 -3.70
N SER A 21 -14.59 -3.98 -3.11
CA SER A 21 -14.21 -5.40 -3.00
C SER A 21 -14.08 -6.10 -4.34
N ILE A 22 -14.74 -5.59 -5.39
CA ILE A 22 -14.62 -6.09 -6.77
C ILE A 22 -13.17 -5.99 -7.27
N VAL A 23 -12.43 -5.02 -6.75
CA VAL A 23 -11.05 -4.71 -7.12
C VAL A 23 -10.10 -4.89 -5.93
N ASN A 24 -10.39 -5.85 -5.06
CA ASN A 24 -9.47 -6.23 -3.99
C ASN A 24 -8.25 -6.96 -4.60
N PRO A 25 -7.03 -6.47 -4.41
CA PRO A 25 -5.83 -7.16 -4.88
C PRO A 25 -5.56 -8.40 -4.00
N ILE A 26 -5.57 -9.58 -4.62
CA ILE A 26 -5.22 -10.85 -3.97
C ILE A 26 -3.90 -11.31 -4.58
N MET A 27 -2.81 -11.03 -3.88
CA MET A 27 -1.45 -11.39 -4.30
C MET A 27 -0.54 -11.57 -3.09
N PRO A 28 0.57 -12.32 -3.23
CA PRO A 28 1.54 -12.49 -2.15
C PRO A 28 2.09 -11.14 -1.67
N THR A 29 2.29 -11.00 -0.37
CA THR A 29 2.76 -9.75 0.24
C THR A 29 4.26 -9.58 0.03
N LEU A 30 4.66 -8.57 -0.74
CA LEU A 30 6.07 -8.30 -1.07
C LEU A 30 6.92 -8.08 0.18
N GLY A 31 6.48 -7.24 1.12
CA GLY A 31 7.25 -6.94 2.32
C GLY A 31 7.58 -8.18 3.17
N LEU A 32 6.67 -9.16 3.24
CA LEU A 32 6.97 -10.43 3.92
C LEU A 32 7.91 -11.30 3.09
N ALA A 33 7.80 -11.28 1.76
CA ALA A 33 8.71 -12.02 0.88
C ALA A 33 10.15 -11.50 0.97
N THR A 34 10.35 -10.18 1.12
CA THR A 34 11.69 -9.58 1.21
C THR A 34 12.36 -9.88 2.56
N ILE A 35 11.65 -9.69 3.68
CA ILE A 35 12.22 -10.00 5.01
C ILE A 35 12.43 -11.51 5.20
N ALA A 36 11.57 -12.35 4.65
CA ALA A 36 11.76 -13.79 4.65
C ALA A 36 13.02 -14.19 3.88
N ALA A 37 13.29 -13.54 2.74
CA ALA A 37 14.47 -13.84 1.93
C ALA A 37 15.78 -13.59 2.69
N THR A 38 15.89 -12.50 3.44
CA THR A 38 17.08 -12.20 4.27
C THR A 38 17.27 -13.19 5.40
N ALA A 39 16.18 -13.63 6.05
CA ALA A 39 16.26 -14.66 7.09
C ALA A 39 16.61 -16.06 6.52
N LEU A 40 16.03 -16.43 5.37
CA LEU A 40 16.36 -17.68 4.67
C LEU A 40 17.82 -17.72 4.23
N GLN A 41 18.39 -16.59 3.76
CA GLN A 41 19.79 -16.46 3.40
C GLN A 41 20.74 -16.77 4.57
N LYS A 42 20.29 -16.50 5.80
CA LYS A 42 20.98 -16.84 7.06
C LYS A 42 20.63 -18.23 7.61
N ASN A 43 20.02 -19.10 6.80
CA ASN A 43 19.63 -20.47 7.14
C ASN A 43 18.56 -20.60 8.24
N HIS A 44 17.74 -19.58 8.48
CA HIS A 44 16.55 -19.73 9.34
C HIS A 44 15.42 -20.43 8.58
N LYS A 45 14.49 -21.05 9.31
CA LYS A 45 13.28 -21.64 8.74
C LYS A 45 12.16 -20.64 8.81
N VAL A 46 11.65 -20.22 7.66
CA VAL A 46 10.59 -19.20 7.57
C VAL A 46 9.35 -19.80 6.91
N GLU A 47 8.22 -19.58 7.51
CA GLU A 47 6.88 -19.88 6.98
C GLU A 47 6.06 -18.60 6.92
N ILE A 48 5.16 -18.50 5.92
CA ILE A 48 4.22 -17.39 5.81
C ILE A 48 2.79 -17.93 5.89
N LEU A 49 2.02 -17.42 6.85
CA LEU A 49 0.58 -17.60 6.92
C LEU A 49 -0.10 -16.35 6.36
N ASP A 50 -0.48 -16.43 5.08
CA ASP A 50 -1.17 -15.33 4.41
C ASP A 50 -2.69 -15.51 4.51
N LEU A 51 -3.35 -14.56 5.20
CA LEU A 51 -4.80 -14.52 5.39
C LEU A 51 -5.47 -13.41 4.57
N SER A 52 -4.73 -12.72 3.70
CA SER A 52 -5.18 -11.48 3.04
C SER A 52 -6.53 -11.60 2.32
N TRP A 53 -6.85 -12.77 1.77
CA TRP A 53 -8.13 -13.02 1.07
C TRP A 53 -9.11 -13.88 1.88
N LYS A 54 -8.70 -14.39 3.04
CA LYS A 54 -9.53 -15.26 3.90
C LYS A 54 -10.21 -14.42 4.99
N PRO A 55 -11.38 -14.81 5.49
CA PRO A 55 -11.92 -14.22 6.70
C PRO A 55 -10.94 -14.38 7.87
N TYR A 56 -10.88 -13.38 8.74
CA TYR A 56 -10.05 -13.48 9.95
C TYR A 56 -10.49 -14.66 10.83
N ASN A 57 -9.56 -15.54 11.15
CA ASN A 57 -9.83 -16.76 11.89
C ASN A 57 -8.69 -17.07 12.89
N TYR A 58 -8.90 -16.69 14.17
CA TYR A 58 -7.92 -16.92 15.23
C TYR A 58 -7.69 -18.40 15.55
N LYS A 59 -8.67 -19.29 15.29
CA LYS A 59 -8.50 -20.74 15.49
C LYS A 59 -7.48 -21.31 14.51
N LEU A 60 -7.58 -20.92 13.24
CA LEU A 60 -6.61 -21.30 12.21
C LEU A 60 -5.18 -20.89 12.60
N ILE A 61 -5.03 -19.66 13.11
CA ILE A 61 -3.72 -19.14 13.55
C ILE A 61 -3.20 -19.95 14.73
N ARG A 62 -4.06 -20.24 15.73
CA ARG A 62 -3.74 -21.08 16.89
C ARG A 62 -3.24 -22.46 16.49
N ASP A 63 -3.99 -23.12 15.61
CA ASP A 63 -3.68 -24.48 15.15
C ASP A 63 -2.34 -24.51 14.41
N HIS A 64 -2.07 -23.48 13.61
CA HIS A 64 -0.82 -23.32 12.88
C HIS A 64 0.38 -23.13 13.83
N ILE A 65 0.25 -22.27 14.85
CA ILE A 65 1.30 -22.05 15.87
C ILE A 65 1.56 -23.31 16.67
N ASN A 66 0.51 -24.02 17.12
CA ASN A 66 0.63 -25.25 17.90
C ASN A 66 1.33 -26.36 17.12
N LYS A 67 1.04 -26.46 15.80
CA LYS A 67 1.65 -27.44 14.91
C LYS A 67 3.14 -27.16 14.67
N ASN A 68 3.49 -25.92 14.35
CA ASN A 68 4.82 -25.56 13.86
C ASN A 68 5.78 -25.11 14.98
N LYS A 69 5.24 -24.67 16.12
CA LYS A 69 5.99 -24.24 17.30
C LYS A 69 7.11 -23.26 16.92
N PRO A 70 6.77 -22.06 16.38
CA PRO A 70 7.74 -21.07 16.01
C PRO A 70 8.43 -20.46 17.24
N ASP A 71 9.69 -20.07 17.08
CA ASP A 71 10.42 -19.28 18.07
C ASP A 71 10.06 -17.79 17.98
N ILE A 72 9.75 -17.34 16.73
CA ILE A 72 9.43 -15.95 16.43
C ILE A 72 8.14 -15.90 15.60
N VAL A 73 7.22 -15.01 15.98
CA VAL A 73 6.04 -14.67 15.18
C VAL A 73 6.11 -13.21 14.78
N GLY A 74 6.19 -12.95 13.47
CA GLY A 74 6.14 -11.60 12.88
C GLY A 74 4.76 -11.30 12.30
N VAL A 75 4.17 -10.15 12.63
CA VAL A 75 2.88 -9.72 12.09
C VAL A 75 3.04 -8.40 11.35
N THR A 76 2.62 -8.34 10.08
CA THR A 76 2.56 -7.08 9.36
C THR A 76 1.20 -6.41 9.52
N ALA A 77 1.17 -5.07 9.63
CA ALA A 77 -0.09 -4.34 9.66
C ALA A 77 -0.03 -2.98 8.99
N THR A 78 -1.07 -2.72 8.20
CA THR A 78 -1.52 -1.37 7.87
C THR A 78 -2.54 -0.91 8.92
N THR A 79 -2.93 0.37 8.91
CA THR A 79 -3.84 0.91 9.94
C THR A 79 -5.11 0.07 10.15
N PRO A 80 -5.87 -0.34 9.12
CA PRO A 80 -7.10 -1.12 9.33
C PRO A 80 -6.84 -2.58 9.79
N LEU A 81 -5.60 -3.02 9.91
CA LEU A 81 -5.27 -4.37 10.38
C LEU A 81 -4.78 -4.41 11.84
N MET A 82 -4.69 -3.27 12.50
CA MET A 82 -4.12 -3.17 13.85
C MET A 82 -4.87 -3.99 14.90
N ASN A 83 -6.20 -4.02 14.83
CA ASN A 83 -6.96 -4.82 15.79
C ASN A 83 -6.71 -6.32 15.61
N GLN A 84 -6.43 -6.78 14.38
CA GLN A 84 -6.02 -8.18 14.15
C GLN A 84 -4.61 -8.43 14.69
N LEU A 85 -3.66 -7.50 14.50
CA LEU A 85 -2.31 -7.59 15.06
C LEU A 85 -2.37 -7.70 16.60
N ARG A 86 -3.17 -6.85 17.27
CA ARG A 86 -3.38 -6.90 18.71
C ARG A 86 -3.89 -8.27 19.16
N ASP A 87 -4.92 -8.76 18.47
CA ASP A 87 -5.55 -10.06 18.75
C ASP A 87 -4.57 -11.23 18.58
N ILE A 88 -3.81 -11.24 17.48
CA ILE A 88 -2.79 -12.24 17.19
C ILE A 88 -1.70 -12.23 18.27
N SER A 89 -1.23 -11.04 18.68
CA SER A 89 -0.17 -10.93 19.70
C SER A 89 -0.60 -11.52 21.04
N VAL A 90 -1.85 -11.29 21.46
CA VAL A 90 -2.39 -11.89 22.69
C VAL A 90 -2.53 -13.40 22.54
N LEU A 91 -3.05 -13.86 21.39
CA LEU A 91 -3.20 -15.29 21.10
C LEU A 91 -1.85 -16.04 21.16
N VAL A 92 -0.80 -15.45 20.57
CA VAL A 92 0.56 -16.05 20.60
C VAL A 92 1.08 -16.16 22.03
N LYS A 93 0.98 -15.08 22.82
CA LYS A 93 1.46 -15.08 24.21
C LYS A 93 0.63 -15.97 25.13
N ASP A 94 -0.66 -16.17 24.86
CA ASP A 94 -1.50 -17.14 25.58
C ASP A 94 -1.08 -18.60 25.28
N ILE A 95 -0.52 -18.86 24.08
CA ILE A 95 0.02 -20.20 23.74
C ILE A 95 1.38 -20.40 24.41
N SER A 96 2.28 -19.42 24.31
CA SER A 96 3.59 -19.45 24.93
C SER A 96 4.19 -18.06 25.08
N ASN A 97 4.56 -17.69 26.31
CA ASN A 97 5.28 -16.44 26.57
C ASN A 97 6.70 -16.41 25.99
N ASN A 98 7.27 -17.57 25.69
CA ASN A 98 8.63 -17.70 25.15
C ASN A 98 8.71 -17.33 23.65
N ILE A 99 7.59 -17.31 22.93
CA ILE A 99 7.57 -16.92 21.54
C ILE A 99 7.79 -15.40 21.45
N VAL A 100 8.82 -14.99 20.72
CA VAL A 100 9.06 -13.57 20.45
C VAL A 100 8.05 -13.08 19.41
N VAL A 101 7.29 -12.03 19.74
CA VAL A 101 6.28 -11.44 18.85
C VAL A 101 6.78 -10.09 18.36
N VAL A 102 6.92 -9.95 17.04
CA VAL A 102 7.38 -8.72 16.42
C VAL A 102 6.34 -8.15 15.45
N ALA A 103 6.29 -6.84 15.33
CA ALA A 103 5.37 -6.15 14.44
C ALA A 103 6.10 -5.24 13.45
N GLY A 104 5.58 -5.19 12.22
CA GLY A 104 6.08 -4.30 11.16
C GLY A 104 4.95 -3.79 10.27
N GLY A 105 5.32 -2.97 9.29
CA GLY A 105 4.39 -2.35 8.37
C GLY A 105 4.14 -0.87 8.67
N SER A 106 3.24 -0.25 7.90
CA SER A 106 3.07 1.21 7.93
C SER A 106 2.53 1.75 9.25
N HIS A 107 1.57 1.08 9.88
CA HIS A 107 1.02 1.58 11.14
C HIS A 107 1.98 1.36 12.32
N PRO A 108 2.55 0.15 12.56
CA PRO A 108 3.54 -0.03 13.61
C PRO A 108 4.72 0.91 13.49
N SER A 109 5.21 1.17 12.28
CA SER A 109 6.28 2.17 12.06
C SER A 109 5.85 3.60 12.35
N ALA A 110 4.56 3.93 12.15
CA ALA A 110 4.03 5.27 12.43
C ALA A 110 3.78 5.52 13.92
N LEU A 111 3.25 4.52 14.62
CA LEU A 111 2.86 4.58 16.04
C LEU A 111 3.43 3.37 16.82
N PRO A 112 4.75 3.25 16.93
CA PRO A 112 5.38 2.08 17.55
C PRO A 112 5.09 1.97 19.04
N GLU A 113 5.05 3.08 19.79
CA GLU A 113 4.72 3.05 21.22
C GLU A 113 3.27 2.63 21.48
N GLU A 114 2.33 3.16 20.67
CA GLU A 114 0.93 2.74 20.72
C GLU A 114 0.81 1.25 20.45
N THR A 115 1.47 0.77 19.36
CA THR A 115 1.48 -0.64 19.01
C THR A 115 1.96 -1.52 20.16
N LEU A 116 3.05 -1.13 20.83
CA LEU A 116 3.56 -1.86 21.99
C LEU A 116 2.61 -1.79 23.20
N LYS A 117 2.06 -0.61 23.50
CA LYS A 117 1.18 -0.44 24.68
C LYS A 117 -0.14 -1.16 24.55
N GLU A 118 -0.75 -1.17 23.35
CA GLU A 118 -2.04 -1.78 23.11
C GLU A 118 -1.99 -3.26 22.65
N SER A 119 -0.80 -3.85 22.64
CA SER A 119 -0.62 -5.25 22.24
C SER A 119 0.35 -6.00 23.15
N LYS A 120 0.53 -7.29 22.86
CA LYS A 120 1.54 -8.16 23.47
C LYS A 120 2.77 -8.36 22.58
N VAL A 121 3.03 -7.41 21.68
CA VAL A 121 4.23 -7.37 20.85
C VAL A 121 5.46 -7.02 21.70
N ASP A 122 6.58 -7.69 21.47
CA ASP A 122 7.84 -7.47 22.18
C ASP A 122 8.66 -6.35 21.52
N ALA A 123 8.64 -6.29 20.15
CA ALA A 123 9.35 -5.26 19.41
C ALA A 123 8.63 -4.85 18.11
N VAL A 124 8.83 -3.61 17.71
CA VAL A 124 8.28 -3.00 16.50
C VAL A 124 9.42 -2.55 15.60
N PHE A 125 9.35 -2.93 14.32
CA PHE A 125 10.23 -2.40 13.29
C PHE A 125 9.81 -1.01 12.87
N VAL A 126 10.77 -0.08 12.83
CA VAL A 126 10.55 1.28 12.33
C VAL A 126 11.30 1.46 11.02
N GLY A 127 10.56 1.59 9.92
CA GLY A 127 11.13 1.72 8.58
C GLY A 127 11.39 0.37 7.90
N GLU A 128 12.51 0.26 7.16
CA GLU A 128 12.90 -0.95 6.44
C GLU A 128 13.36 -2.04 7.41
N ALA A 129 12.75 -3.21 7.30
CA ALA A 129 12.96 -4.30 8.25
C ALA A 129 13.83 -5.44 7.70
N ASP A 130 14.27 -5.40 6.45
CA ASP A 130 14.94 -6.52 5.78
C ASP A 130 16.09 -7.11 6.62
N TYR A 131 17.06 -6.30 7.01
CA TYR A 131 18.19 -6.75 7.85
C TYR A 131 17.88 -6.75 9.35
N THR A 132 17.01 -5.83 9.83
CA THR A 132 16.59 -5.80 11.24
C THR A 132 15.90 -7.09 11.65
N PHE A 133 15.07 -7.65 10.76
CA PHE A 133 14.40 -8.92 10.99
C PHE A 133 15.40 -10.09 11.04
N ALA A 134 16.37 -10.11 10.12
CA ALA A 134 17.40 -11.12 10.11
C ALA A 134 18.26 -11.12 11.40
N ASP A 135 18.56 -9.93 11.95
CA ASP A 135 19.30 -9.81 13.20
C ASP A 135 18.51 -10.36 14.41
N ILE A 136 17.17 -10.18 14.42
CA ILE A 136 16.29 -10.81 15.44
C ILE A 136 16.34 -12.34 15.29
N CYS A 137 16.28 -12.85 14.06
CA CYS A 137 16.35 -14.30 13.82
C CYS A 137 17.67 -14.90 14.27
N ASP A 138 18.78 -14.16 14.15
CA ASP A 138 20.12 -14.55 14.65
C ASP A 138 20.20 -14.59 16.20
N GLY A 139 19.19 -14.07 16.89
CA GLY A 139 19.15 -14.05 18.35
C GLY A 139 19.94 -12.92 19.00
N PHE A 140 20.22 -11.85 18.27
CA PHE A 140 20.82 -10.66 18.88
C PHE A 140 19.88 -10.04 19.92
N SER A 141 20.46 -9.50 20.98
CA SER A 141 19.69 -8.76 21.99
C SER A 141 18.99 -7.55 21.37
N LEU A 142 17.70 -7.37 21.65
CA LEU A 142 16.87 -6.31 21.03
C LEU A 142 17.47 -4.91 21.16
N GLU A 143 18.12 -4.63 22.29
CA GLU A 143 18.79 -3.34 22.56
C GLU A 143 19.94 -3.01 21.61
N LYS A 144 20.56 -4.05 20.99
CA LYS A 144 21.68 -3.92 20.06
C LYS A 144 21.27 -3.89 18.59
N ILE A 145 20.00 -4.17 18.29
CA ILE A 145 19.50 -4.23 16.91
C ILE A 145 19.00 -2.85 16.50
N PRO A 146 19.61 -2.18 15.48
CA PRO A 146 19.12 -0.89 15.01
C PRO A 146 17.73 -0.97 14.37
N GLY A 147 16.93 0.10 14.52
CA GLY A 147 15.62 0.24 13.86
C GLY A 147 14.46 -0.38 14.64
N LEU A 148 14.60 -0.57 15.94
CA LEU A 148 13.57 -1.11 16.82
C LEU A 148 13.02 -0.09 17.82
N VAL A 149 11.75 -0.25 18.15
CA VAL A 149 11.14 0.19 19.42
C VAL A 149 10.66 -1.08 20.12
N TYR A 150 11.04 -1.29 21.37
CA TYR A 150 10.81 -2.56 22.06
C TYR A 150 10.50 -2.37 23.55
N LYS A 151 9.94 -3.41 24.18
CA LYS A 151 9.79 -3.50 25.64
C LYS A 151 10.98 -4.21 26.24
N ASN A 152 11.62 -3.59 27.25
CA ASN A 152 12.62 -4.25 28.04
C ASN A 152 11.96 -5.18 29.10
N ASN A 153 12.79 -5.91 29.86
CA ASN A 153 12.30 -6.84 30.89
C ASN A 153 11.50 -6.15 32.01
N ASN A 154 11.68 -4.84 32.21
CA ASN A 154 10.92 -4.05 33.20
C ASN A 154 9.61 -3.51 32.64
N GLY A 155 9.29 -3.80 31.35
CA GLY A 155 8.10 -3.30 30.66
C GLY A 155 8.23 -1.86 30.14
N GLU A 156 9.43 -1.26 30.22
CA GLU A 156 9.69 0.06 29.68
C GLU A 156 9.84 0.00 28.16
N ILE A 157 9.34 1.03 27.46
CA ILE A 157 9.45 1.14 26.01
C ILE A 157 10.70 1.96 25.67
N LEU A 158 11.60 1.33 24.96
CA LEU A 158 12.89 1.89 24.56
C LEU A 158 13.02 1.88 23.03
N SER A 159 13.80 2.84 22.51
CA SER A 159 14.14 2.93 21.09
C SER A 159 15.63 2.68 20.89
N THR A 160 15.97 1.87 19.91
CA THR A 160 17.36 1.69 19.49
C THR A 160 17.79 2.79 18.52
N THR A 161 19.07 2.80 18.15
CA THR A 161 19.53 3.67 17.05
C THR A 161 18.78 3.35 15.75
N PRO A 162 18.40 4.34 14.95
CA PRO A 162 17.77 4.09 13.67
C PRO A 162 18.68 3.28 12.75
N ARG A 163 18.08 2.34 12.00
CA ARG A 163 18.82 1.68 10.92
C ARG A 163 18.83 2.58 9.69
N PRO A 164 20.01 2.84 9.10
CA PRO A 164 20.08 3.54 7.82
C PRO A 164 19.29 2.80 6.73
N PRO A 165 18.61 3.50 5.82
CA PRO A 165 17.99 2.88 4.65
C PRO A 165 19.02 2.10 3.83
N ILE A 166 18.60 0.99 3.24
CA ILE A 166 19.47 0.15 2.40
C ILE A 166 19.93 0.98 1.21
N ALA A 167 21.24 1.23 1.11
CA ALA A 167 21.79 2.11 0.09
C ALA A 167 21.77 1.47 -1.31
N ASN A 168 22.22 0.22 -1.42
CA ASN A 168 22.21 -0.54 -2.66
C ASN A 168 21.14 -1.64 -2.59
N LEU A 169 20.07 -1.49 -3.38
CA LEU A 169 18.97 -2.45 -3.40
C LEU A 169 19.30 -3.76 -4.11
N ASP A 170 20.39 -3.79 -4.90
CA ASP A 170 20.85 -5.00 -5.59
C ASP A 170 21.47 -6.01 -4.62
N ASP A 171 21.90 -5.56 -3.42
CA ASP A 171 22.46 -6.43 -2.38
C ASP A 171 21.39 -7.30 -1.68
N LEU A 172 20.11 -6.94 -1.84
CA LEU A 172 19.01 -7.73 -1.29
C LEU A 172 18.87 -9.08 -2.00
N PRO A 173 18.60 -10.17 -1.29
CA PRO A 173 18.26 -11.44 -1.94
C PRO A 173 16.97 -11.31 -2.78
N MET A 174 16.75 -12.24 -3.70
CA MET A 174 15.49 -12.35 -4.43
C MET A 174 14.34 -12.53 -3.45
N PRO A 175 13.19 -11.81 -3.59
CA PRO A 175 12.05 -12.02 -2.71
C PRO A 175 11.65 -13.49 -2.66
N ALA A 176 11.36 -14.00 -1.46
CA ALA A 176 11.14 -15.43 -1.21
C ALA A 176 9.74 -15.89 -1.67
N TRP A 177 9.40 -15.66 -2.92
CA TRP A 177 8.10 -16.05 -3.48
C TRP A 177 7.84 -17.56 -3.43
N HIS A 178 8.90 -18.37 -3.42
CA HIS A 178 8.83 -19.83 -3.40
C HIS A 178 8.25 -20.42 -2.11
N ILE A 179 8.17 -19.63 -1.02
CA ILE A 179 7.54 -20.08 0.23
C ILE A 179 6.02 -19.82 0.28
N TYR A 180 5.48 -19.12 -0.73
CA TYR A 180 4.04 -18.98 -0.90
C TYR A 180 3.46 -20.13 -1.71
N ASN A 181 2.25 -20.56 -1.35
CA ASN A 181 1.50 -21.47 -2.22
C ASN A 181 0.87 -20.68 -3.37
N ILE A 182 1.52 -20.66 -4.53
CA ILE A 182 1.12 -19.85 -5.69
C ILE A 182 -0.29 -20.20 -6.17
N SER A 183 -0.76 -21.44 -5.99
CA SER A 183 -2.12 -21.83 -6.36
C SER A 183 -3.22 -21.07 -5.63
N ASP A 184 -2.93 -20.53 -4.46
CA ASP A 184 -3.90 -19.74 -3.68
C ASP A 184 -4.23 -18.37 -4.32
N TYR A 185 -3.40 -17.89 -5.27
CA TYR A 185 -3.49 -16.53 -5.85
C TYR A 185 -4.20 -16.47 -7.20
N HIS A 186 -5.03 -17.47 -7.52
CA HIS A 186 -5.87 -17.48 -8.73
C HIS A 186 -7.23 -16.76 -8.58
N GLN A 187 -7.51 -16.17 -7.41
CA GLN A 187 -8.83 -15.62 -7.07
C GLN A 187 -8.96 -14.11 -7.34
N MET A 188 -7.89 -13.44 -7.78
CA MET A 188 -7.94 -12.01 -8.05
C MET A 188 -8.91 -11.68 -9.20
N SER A 189 -9.58 -10.53 -9.09
CA SER A 189 -10.45 -10.01 -10.12
C SER A 189 -9.73 -9.80 -11.46
N ARG A 190 -10.30 -10.32 -12.54
CA ARG A 190 -9.82 -10.09 -13.91
C ARG A 190 -9.90 -8.62 -14.36
N LEU A 191 -10.59 -7.77 -13.61
CA LEU A 191 -10.52 -6.32 -13.84
C LEU A 191 -9.14 -5.74 -13.46
N LEU A 192 -8.47 -6.34 -12.47
CA LEU A 192 -7.16 -5.88 -12.02
C LEU A 192 -6.02 -6.50 -12.82
N ALA A 193 -6.15 -7.76 -13.23
CA ALA A 193 -5.09 -8.53 -13.86
C ALA A 193 -5.54 -9.16 -15.16
N LYS A 194 -4.65 -9.27 -16.14
CA LYS A 194 -4.87 -9.98 -17.39
C LYS A 194 -4.64 -11.48 -17.25
N ARG A 195 -3.62 -11.85 -16.49
CA ARG A 195 -3.21 -13.25 -16.28
C ARG A 195 -3.05 -13.53 -14.78
N LEU A 196 -3.36 -14.74 -14.39
CA LEU A 196 -3.23 -15.21 -13.01
C LEU A 196 -2.30 -16.42 -12.96
N PRO A 197 -1.55 -16.63 -11.91
CA PRO A 197 -1.45 -15.83 -10.70
C PRO A 197 -0.58 -14.57 -10.87
N VAL A 198 -0.85 -13.54 -10.05
CA VAL A 198 -0.13 -12.26 -10.04
C VAL A 198 0.74 -12.15 -8.81
N THR A 199 1.89 -11.48 -8.95
CA THR A 199 2.75 -11.07 -7.83
C THR A 199 3.07 -9.57 -7.88
N MET A 200 3.90 -9.10 -6.96
CA MET A 200 4.40 -7.72 -6.91
C MET A 200 5.87 -7.68 -7.27
N ALA A 201 6.30 -6.59 -7.91
CA ALA A 201 7.70 -6.25 -8.09
C ALA A 201 7.98 -4.88 -7.47
N GLU A 202 9.16 -4.69 -6.92
CA GLU A 202 9.66 -3.42 -6.41
C GLU A 202 11.04 -3.18 -7.00
N PHE A 203 11.13 -2.21 -7.90
CA PHE A 203 12.37 -1.86 -8.59
C PHE A 203 13.07 -0.63 -7.99
N SER A 204 12.31 0.18 -7.24
CA SER A 204 12.84 1.32 -6.51
C SER A 204 12.13 1.51 -5.17
N ARG A 205 12.81 2.10 -4.20
CA ARG A 205 12.30 2.43 -2.86
C ARG A 205 12.36 3.92 -2.59
N GLY A 206 11.28 4.41 -1.97
CA GLY A 206 11.15 5.77 -1.49
C GLY A 206 10.70 6.76 -2.57
N CYS A 207 10.39 7.96 -2.12
CA CYS A 207 9.84 9.03 -2.95
C CYS A 207 10.45 10.37 -2.54
N VAL A 208 10.83 11.20 -3.52
CA VAL A 208 11.40 12.54 -3.30
C VAL A 208 10.34 13.58 -2.92
N PHE A 209 9.07 13.28 -3.18
CA PHE A 209 7.99 14.23 -2.95
C PHE A 209 7.47 14.18 -1.52
N LYS A 210 7.06 15.34 -0.99
CA LYS A 210 6.59 15.52 0.39
C LYS A 210 5.08 15.75 0.44
N CYS A 211 4.28 14.86 -0.15
CA CYS A 211 2.82 14.96 -0.11
C CYS A 211 2.31 14.80 1.34
N ASP A 212 1.45 15.71 1.81
CA ASP A 212 1.02 15.78 3.20
C ASP A 212 0.18 14.57 3.65
N PHE A 213 -0.49 13.90 2.71
CA PHE A 213 -1.33 12.72 2.94
C PHE A 213 -0.60 11.38 2.80
N CYS A 214 0.63 11.38 2.26
CA CYS A 214 1.31 10.16 1.86
C CYS A 214 2.11 9.54 3.00
N ALA A 215 1.87 8.25 3.25
CA ALA A 215 2.52 7.46 4.29
C ALA A 215 3.80 6.75 3.83
N SER A 216 4.19 6.80 2.54
CA SER A 216 5.32 6.05 2.00
C SER A 216 6.65 6.31 2.74
N LYS A 217 6.84 7.55 3.21
CA LYS A 217 8.04 7.96 3.94
C LYS A 217 8.24 7.25 5.29
N ILE A 218 7.19 6.64 5.82
CA ILE A 218 7.23 6.01 7.14
C ILE A 218 8.03 4.71 7.09
N THR A 219 7.85 3.95 6.00
CA THR A 219 8.48 2.64 5.84
C THR A 219 9.73 2.68 4.96
N LEU A 220 9.75 3.50 3.91
CA LEU A 220 10.82 3.49 2.91
C LEU A 220 11.73 4.72 2.94
N ALA A 221 11.58 5.58 3.94
CA ALA A 221 12.32 6.83 4.14
C ALA A 221 12.14 7.87 3.00
N LEU A 222 12.75 9.03 3.16
CA LEU A 222 12.86 10.03 2.09
C LEU A 222 14.06 9.69 1.20
N GLY A 223 13.92 9.97 -0.08
CA GLY A 223 14.95 9.72 -1.09
C GLY A 223 14.43 8.80 -2.17
N TYR A 224 15.28 8.49 -3.12
CA TYR A 224 14.95 7.59 -4.22
C TYR A 224 16.15 6.68 -4.49
N ARG A 225 15.98 5.39 -4.26
CA ARG A 225 16.98 4.35 -4.45
C ARG A 225 16.46 3.36 -5.46
N LYS A 226 17.33 2.89 -6.33
CA LYS A 226 16.98 2.11 -7.52
C LYS A 226 17.79 0.81 -7.55
N LYS A 227 17.17 -0.26 -8.00
CA LYS A 227 17.89 -1.45 -8.48
C LYS A 227 18.49 -1.18 -9.85
N SER A 228 19.54 -1.91 -10.21
CA SER A 228 20.04 -1.89 -11.59
C SER A 228 18.96 -2.44 -12.55
N PRO A 229 18.95 -2.01 -13.83
CA PRO A 229 18.04 -2.56 -14.82
C PRO A 229 18.19 -4.08 -14.99
N GLU A 230 19.42 -4.58 -14.87
CA GLU A 230 19.76 -6.00 -14.93
C GLU A 230 19.11 -6.76 -13.77
N ARG A 231 19.22 -6.24 -12.56
CA ARG A 231 18.58 -6.81 -11.36
C ARG A 231 17.05 -6.85 -11.50
N CYS A 232 16.44 -5.79 -12.03
CA CYS A 232 15.00 -5.76 -12.29
C CYS A 232 14.57 -6.86 -13.27
N ALA A 233 15.35 -7.06 -14.34
CA ALA A 233 15.10 -8.13 -15.32
C ALA A 233 15.27 -9.53 -14.72
N GLU A 234 16.25 -9.73 -13.83
CA GLU A 234 16.45 -11.00 -13.09
C GLU A 234 15.28 -11.30 -12.16
N GLU A 235 14.72 -10.30 -11.48
CA GLU A 235 13.52 -10.49 -10.65
C GLU A 235 12.30 -10.90 -11.49
N VAL A 236 12.13 -10.34 -12.70
CA VAL A 236 11.08 -10.78 -13.63
C VAL A 236 11.28 -12.23 -14.06
N LYS A 237 12.53 -12.63 -14.39
CA LYS A 237 12.86 -14.04 -14.69
C LYS A 237 12.53 -14.96 -13.52
N HIS A 238 12.91 -14.56 -12.30
CA HIS A 238 12.65 -15.32 -11.08
C HIS A 238 11.15 -15.53 -10.84
N MET A 239 10.35 -14.47 -10.92
CA MET A 239 8.90 -14.56 -10.77
C MET A 239 8.27 -15.48 -11.84
N TYR A 240 8.70 -15.35 -13.10
CA TYR A 240 8.20 -16.17 -14.20
C TYR A 240 8.54 -17.66 -14.02
N ALA A 241 9.78 -17.96 -13.59
CA ALA A 241 10.23 -19.33 -13.33
C ALA A 241 9.45 -20.00 -12.19
N LEU A 242 9.00 -19.24 -11.19
CA LEU A 242 8.14 -19.72 -10.11
C LEU A 242 6.68 -19.95 -10.55
N GLY A 243 6.30 -19.54 -11.75
CA GLY A 243 4.96 -19.79 -12.31
C GLY A 243 4.00 -18.60 -12.27
N PHE A 244 4.42 -17.44 -11.78
CA PHE A 244 3.62 -16.21 -11.91
C PHE A 244 3.45 -15.84 -13.38
N LYS A 245 2.29 -15.30 -13.73
CA LYS A 245 1.93 -14.96 -15.12
C LYS A 245 1.84 -13.46 -15.38
N GLU A 246 1.87 -12.67 -14.32
CA GLU A 246 1.78 -11.22 -14.34
C GLU A 246 2.43 -10.64 -13.08
N PHE A 247 2.93 -9.41 -13.13
CA PHE A 247 3.30 -8.66 -11.93
C PHE A 247 2.70 -7.25 -11.92
N MET A 248 2.50 -6.73 -10.71
CA MET A 248 2.14 -5.35 -10.45
C MET A 248 3.33 -4.63 -9.83
N LEU A 249 3.71 -3.51 -10.40
CA LEU A 249 4.81 -2.72 -9.87
C LEU A 249 4.34 -1.94 -8.63
N ALA A 250 5.06 -2.12 -7.52
CA ALA A 250 4.74 -1.58 -6.20
C ALA A 250 5.55 -0.34 -5.81
N ASP A 251 6.42 0.14 -6.69
CA ASP A 251 7.25 1.32 -6.46
C ASP A 251 6.40 2.52 -5.99
N ASP A 252 6.92 3.30 -5.05
CA ASP A 252 6.28 4.56 -4.66
C ASP A 252 6.16 5.53 -5.84
N ILE A 253 7.22 5.58 -6.69
CA ILE A 253 7.25 6.39 -7.90
C ILE A 253 8.29 5.86 -8.89
N PHE A 254 7.86 5.01 -9.81
CA PHE A 254 8.73 4.41 -10.83
C PHE A 254 9.34 5.43 -11.78
N THR A 255 8.59 6.47 -12.12
CA THR A 255 8.98 7.48 -13.12
C THR A 255 9.62 8.73 -12.51
N SER A 256 10.23 8.61 -11.32
CA SER A 256 11.04 9.70 -10.77
C SER A 256 12.29 9.97 -11.62
N ASP A 257 12.81 8.91 -12.26
CA ASP A 257 13.91 8.97 -13.24
C ASP A 257 13.48 8.26 -14.53
N ASN A 258 13.03 9.05 -15.51
CA ASN A 258 12.54 8.51 -16.78
C ASN A 258 13.62 7.78 -17.59
N LYS A 259 14.91 8.18 -17.47
CA LYS A 259 16.01 7.51 -18.16
C LYS A 259 16.21 6.11 -17.60
N TRP A 260 16.28 5.99 -16.28
CA TRP A 260 16.40 4.70 -15.62
C TRP A 260 15.17 3.82 -15.90
N ALA A 261 13.95 4.36 -15.81
CA ALA A 261 12.73 3.60 -16.09
C ALA A 261 12.71 3.04 -17.52
N LYS A 262 13.20 3.80 -18.51
CA LYS A 262 13.36 3.30 -19.90
C LYS A 262 14.40 2.19 -20.00
N ASN A 263 15.53 2.30 -19.29
CA ASN A 263 16.56 1.24 -19.26
C ASN A 263 16.00 -0.06 -18.60
N VAL A 264 15.21 0.05 -17.53
CA VAL A 264 14.51 -1.10 -16.93
C VAL A 264 13.55 -1.76 -17.94
N CYS A 265 12.76 -0.95 -18.65
CA CYS A 265 11.87 -1.45 -19.70
C CYS A 265 12.63 -2.18 -20.82
N GLU A 266 13.79 -1.67 -21.20
CA GLU A 266 14.66 -2.31 -22.20
C GLU A 266 15.22 -3.63 -21.69
N ALA A 267 15.74 -3.67 -20.44
CA ALA A 267 16.24 -4.88 -19.81
C ALA A 267 15.16 -5.98 -19.71
N ILE A 268 13.93 -5.60 -19.31
CA ILE A 268 12.78 -6.54 -19.29
C ILE A 268 12.46 -7.03 -20.71
N THR A 269 12.42 -6.15 -21.70
CA THR A 269 12.15 -6.52 -23.10
C THR A 269 13.17 -7.53 -23.63
N ASN A 270 14.44 -7.34 -23.28
CA ASN A 270 15.54 -8.20 -23.70
C ASN A 270 15.49 -9.62 -23.06
N THR A 271 14.74 -9.82 -21.98
CA THR A 271 14.49 -11.16 -21.43
C THR A 271 13.66 -12.04 -22.35
N LYS A 272 12.88 -11.45 -23.27
CA LYS A 272 11.93 -12.12 -24.16
C LYS A 272 10.81 -12.89 -23.43
N ILE A 273 10.62 -12.64 -22.13
CA ILE A 273 9.57 -13.24 -21.31
C ILE A 273 8.24 -12.54 -21.60
N ASP A 274 7.22 -13.32 -21.97
CA ASP A 274 5.86 -12.82 -22.13
C ASP A 274 5.13 -12.79 -20.78
N MET A 275 5.46 -11.79 -19.96
CA MET A 275 4.85 -11.52 -18.66
C MET A 275 4.31 -10.08 -18.64
N PRO A 276 3.00 -9.88 -18.86
CA PRO A 276 2.41 -8.56 -18.79
C PRO A 276 2.51 -7.98 -17.39
N TRP A 277 2.51 -6.66 -17.29
CA TRP A 277 2.57 -5.98 -16.01
C TRP A 277 1.81 -4.66 -15.99
N SER A 278 1.54 -4.17 -14.79
CA SER A 278 0.86 -2.89 -14.56
C SER A 278 1.59 -2.04 -13.52
N CYS A 279 1.62 -0.73 -13.75
CA CYS A 279 2.12 0.23 -12.78
C CYS A 279 0.95 0.73 -11.93
N THR A 280 0.77 0.13 -10.75
CA THR A 280 -0.43 0.35 -9.91
C THR A 280 -0.29 1.52 -8.94
N ASN A 281 0.92 1.88 -8.55
CA ASN A 281 1.18 2.90 -7.51
C ASN A 281 1.40 4.30 -8.07
N GLY A 282 1.02 4.53 -9.29
CA GLY A 282 0.95 5.85 -9.82
C GLY A 282 2.22 6.34 -10.49
N ILE A 283 2.00 6.80 -11.68
CA ILE A 283 2.91 7.67 -12.41
C ILE A 283 2.47 9.10 -12.15
N ARG A 284 3.41 9.98 -11.86
CA ARG A 284 3.06 11.40 -11.78
C ARG A 284 2.78 11.96 -13.17
N VAL A 285 1.77 12.81 -13.25
CA VAL A 285 1.36 13.41 -14.54
C VAL A 285 2.47 14.25 -15.16
N GLU A 286 3.31 14.88 -14.34
CA GLU A 286 4.44 15.70 -14.78
C GLU A 286 5.58 14.89 -15.42
N SER A 287 5.68 13.60 -15.12
CA SER A 287 6.68 12.70 -15.72
C SER A 287 6.21 12.05 -17.02
N ALA A 288 4.98 12.34 -17.46
CA ALA A 288 4.39 11.77 -18.67
C ALA A 288 5.18 12.19 -19.92
N ASP A 289 5.76 11.21 -20.59
CA ASP A 289 6.60 11.35 -21.78
C ASP A 289 6.21 10.27 -22.80
N LYS A 290 6.12 10.66 -24.07
CA LYS A 290 5.70 9.77 -25.16
C LYS A 290 6.65 8.58 -25.34
N ASP A 291 7.94 8.81 -25.23
CA ASP A 291 8.93 7.74 -25.42
C ASP A 291 9.00 6.81 -24.19
N LEU A 292 8.76 7.36 -23.00
CA LEU A 292 8.57 6.55 -21.80
C LEU A 292 7.38 5.58 -21.97
N PHE A 293 6.21 6.08 -22.38
CA PHE A 293 5.04 5.21 -22.54
C PHE A 293 5.21 4.17 -23.65
N LYS A 294 5.93 4.50 -24.73
CA LYS A 294 6.31 3.50 -25.74
C LYS A 294 7.21 2.41 -25.15
N SER A 295 8.20 2.80 -24.34
CA SER A 295 9.10 1.84 -23.66
C SER A 295 8.34 0.95 -22.68
N LEU A 296 7.46 1.55 -21.86
CA LEU A 296 6.56 0.81 -20.97
C LEU A 296 5.73 -0.21 -21.75
N ARG A 297 5.09 0.21 -22.84
CA ARG A 297 4.26 -0.68 -23.66
C ARG A 297 5.06 -1.83 -24.28
N LYS A 298 6.25 -1.54 -24.78
CA LYS A 298 7.15 -2.53 -25.39
C LYS A 298 7.60 -3.59 -24.38
N SER A 299 7.83 -3.21 -23.12
CA SER A 299 8.22 -4.14 -22.04
C SER A 299 7.05 -4.95 -21.44
N GLY A 300 5.84 -4.83 -21.99
CA GLY A 300 4.66 -5.56 -21.53
C GLY A 300 3.75 -4.79 -20.58
N CYS A 301 4.07 -3.54 -20.23
CA CYS A 301 3.18 -2.71 -19.44
C CYS A 301 1.89 -2.42 -20.21
N TYR A 302 0.77 -2.84 -19.65
CA TYR A 302 -0.51 -2.65 -20.31
C TYR A 302 -1.42 -1.64 -19.61
N ARG A 303 -1.11 -1.26 -18.35
CA ARG A 303 -1.89 -0.33 -17.56
C ARG A 303 -1.01 0.52 -16.67
N VAL A 304 -1.33 1.80 -16.60
CA VAL A 304 -0.73 2.75 -15.66
C VAL A 304 -1.81 3.43 -14.84
N SER A 305 -1.47 3.79 -13.60
CA SER A 305 -2.37 4.50 -12.70
C SER A 305 -1.85 5.91 -12.41
N PHE A 306 -2.74 6.88 -12.40
CA PHE A 306 -2.47 8.27 -12.05
C PHE A 306 -3.22 8.65 -10.77
N GLY A 307 -2.50 9.17 -9.79
CA GLY A 307 -3.10 9.85 -8.66
C GLY A 307 -3.46 11.29 -9.06
N PHE A 308 -4.70 11.56 -9.38
CA PHE A 308 -5.16 12.93 -9.67
C PHE A 308 -5.54 13.67 -8.40
N GLU A 309 -6.09 12.98 -7.43
CA GLU A 309 -6.64 13.41 -6.15
C GLU A 309 -7.82 14.38 -6.32
N SER A 310 -7.63 15.55 -6.96
CA SER A 310 -8.66 16.56 -7.21
C SER A 310 -8.70 17.01 -8.67
N GLY A 311 -9.86 17.43 -9.12
CA GLY A 311 -10.09 18.11 -10.40
C GLY A 311 -10.14 19.63 -10.27
N ASN A 312 -9.53 20.20 -9.22
CA ASN A 312 -9.46 21.62 -8.96
C ASN A 312 -8.02 22.01 -8.60
N ASP A 313 -7.37 22.84 -9.41
CA ASP A 313 -5.95 23.20 -9.27
C ASP A 313 -5.66 23.93 -7.95
N GLU A 314 -6.60 24.71 -7.43
CA GLU A 314 -6.44 25.40 -6.15
C GLU A 314 -6.44 24.40 -4.99
N VAL A 315 -7.33 23.40 -5.01
CA VAL A 315 -7.33 22.31 -4.03
C VAL A 315 -6.03 21.52 -4.10
N LEU A 316 -5.53 21.17 -5.29
CA LEU A 316 -4.26 20.47 -5.47
C LEU A 316 -3.10 21.25 -4.88
N LYS A 317 -3.06 22.57 -5.07
CA LYS A 317 -2.04 23.46 -4.52
C LYS A 317 -2.11 23.51 -2.99
N LEU A 318 -3.30 23.68 -2.42
CA LEU A 318 -3.51 23.82 -0.97
C LEU A 318 -3.33 22.48 -0.22
N PHE A 319 -3.62 21.38 -0.88
CA PHE A 319 -3.56 20.05 -0.27
C PHE A 319 -2.13 19.47 -0.18
N GLY A 320 -1.13 20.15 -0.70
CA GLY A 320 0.27 19.74 -0.53
C GLY A 320 0.72 18.57 -1.42
N LYS A 321 0.13 18.43 -2.62
CA LYS A 321 0.64 17.47 -3.65
C LYS A 321 1.95 17.95 -4.30
N GLY A 322 2.69 18.82 -3.65
CA GLY A 322 3.94 19.38 -4.16
C GLY A 322 3.75 20.50 -5.20
N GLY A 323 2.50 20.98 -5.41
CA GLY A 323 2.19 22.24 -6.12
C GLY A 323 2.46 22.27 -7.63
N ARG A 324 2.77 21.14 -8.27
CA ARG A 324 3.19 21.09 -9.69
C ARG A 324 2.17 20.42 -10.62
N ALA A 325 1.41 19.46 -10.12
CA ALA A 325 0.40 18.77 -10.94
C ALA A 325 -0.75 19.71 -11.27
N THR A 326 -1.07 19.88 -12.55
CA THR A 326 -2.21 20.64 -13.04
C THR A 326 -3.19 19.74 -13.77
N ILE A 327 -4.45 20.19 -13.88
CA ILE A 327 -5.50 19.47 -14.62
C ILE A 327 -5.12 19.31 -16.09
N GLU A 328 -4.45 20.30 -16.70
CA GLU A 328 -4.03 20.22 -18.09
C GLU A 328 -2.90 19.19 -18.30
N GLN A 329 -1.92 19.13 -17.40
CA GLN A 329 -0.91 18.07 -17.39
C GLN A 329 -1.55 16.68 -17.22
N ALA A 330 -2.57 16.58 -16.37
CA ALA A 330 -3.30 15.33 -16.17
C ALA A 330 -4.00 14.84 -17.46
N LYS A 331 -4.66 15.74 -18.21
CA LYS A 331 -5.27 15.42 -19.51
C LYS A 331 -4.21 14.96 -20.52
N THR A 332 -3.12 15.70 -20.63
CA THR A 332 -2.00 15.38 -21.52
C THR A 332 -1.41 14.02 -21.20
N ALA A 333 -1.18 13.71 -19.92
CA ALA A 333 -0.63 12.43 -19.47
C ALA A 333 -1.53 11.25 -19.87
N VAL A 334 -2.85 11.37 -19.66
CA VAL A 334 -3.81 10.34 -20.06
C VAL A 334 -3.82 10.14 -21.58
N GLN A 335 -3.85 11.22 -22.37
CA GLN A 335 -3.84 11.14 -23.82
C GLN A 335 -2.54 10.49 -24.34
N THR A 336 -1.40 10.85 -23.76
CA THR A 336 -0.09 10.31 -24.13
C THR A 336 0.00 8.80 -23.83
N ALA A 337 -0.42 8.37 -22.64
CA ALA A 337 -0.44 6.95 -22.30
C ALA A 337 -1.36 6.15 -23.24
N ARG A 338 -2.56 6.65 -23.51
CA ARG A 338 -3.51 6.01 -24.43
C ARG A 338 -3.01 5.93 -25.86
N SER A 339 -2.31 6.97 -26.34
CA SER A 339 -1.72 6.95 -27.68
C SER A 339 -0.64 5.88 -27.84
N ALA A 340 -0.02 5.45 -26.73
CA ALA A 340 0.92 4.33 -26.69
C ALA A 340 0.23 2.97 -26.52
N GLY A 341 -1.10 2.92 -26.47
CA GLY A 341 -1.87 1.67 -26.27
C GLY A 341 -1.86 1.14 -24.84
N ILE A 342 -1.71 2.03 -23.86
CA ILE A 342 -1.71 1.69 -22.43
C ILE A 342 -3.05 2.10 -21.80
N ASP A 343 -3.68 1.17 -21.09
CA ASP A 343 -4.88 1.44 -20.29
C ASP A 343 -4.55 2.42 -19.16
N THR A 344 -5.49 3.32 -18.84
CA THR A 344 -5.30 4.34 -17.83
C THR A 344 -6.28 4.18 -16.67
N ASN A 345 -5.76 4.23 -15.45
CA ASN A 345 -6.54 4.23 -14.22
C ASN A 345 -6.34 5.56 -13.47
N GLY A 346 -7.41 6.13 -12.93
CA GLY A 346 -7.38 7.39 -12.17
C GLY A 346 -7.84 7.20 -10.74
N TYR A 347 -7.05 7.73 -9.79
CA TYR A 347 -7.42 7.80 -8.38
C TYR A 347 -7.84 9.22 -8.02
N PHE A 348 -8.99 9.36 -7.37
CA PHE A 348 -9.57 10.61 -6.93
C PHE A 348 -9.93 10.54 -5.45
N MET A 349 -9.75 11.66 -4.76
CA MET A 349 -10.11 11.81 -3.34
C MET A 349 -11.20 12.87 -3.21
N LEU A 350 -12.17 12.64 -2.33
CA LEU A 350 -13.21 13.58 -1.97
C LEU A 350 -13.18 13.86 -0.47
N GLY A 351 -13.49 15.11 -0.09
CA GLY A 351 -13.36 15.54 1.30
C GLY A 351 -11.92 15.83 1.71
N LEU A 352 -11.09 16.27 0.77
CA LEU A 352 -9.79 16.84 1.07
C LEU A 352 -9.95 18.10 1.94
N SER A 353 -9.02 18.36 2.85
CA SER A 353 -9.14 19.45 3.84
C SER A 353 -9.55 20.81 3.26
N PRO A 354 -9.14 21.23 2.03
CA PRO A 354 -9.60 22.44 1.38
C PRO A 354 -10.94 22.31 0.64
N ASP A 355 -11.49 21.10 0.49
CA ASP A 355 -12.65 20.87 -0.35
C ASP A 355 -13.88 21.66 0.10
N THR A 356 -14.66 22.01 -0.90
CA THR A 356 -16.04 22.53 -0.84
C THR A 356 -16.92 21.67 -1.75
N GLU A 357 -18.23 21.84 -1.67
CA GLU A 357 -19.14 21.17 -2.61
C GLU A 357 -18.82 21.52 -4.08
N LYS A 358 -18.38 22.75 -4.33
CA LYS A 358 -17.97 23.21 -5.66
C LYS A 358 -16.75 22.45 -6.14
N SER A 359 -15.68 22.38 -5.36
CA SER A 359 -14.43 21.70 -5.77
C SER A 359 -14.60 20.20 -5.94
N MET A 360 -15.40 19.54 -5.10
CA MET A 360 -15.77 18.13 -5.29
C MET A 360 -16.56 17.93 -6.61
N ASN A 361 -17.44 18.88 -6.95
CA ASN A 361 -18.16 18.82 -8.22
C ASN A 361 -17.22 19.05 -9.42
N ASP A 362 -16.22 19.92 -9.29
CA ASP A 362 -15.19 20.13 -10.31
C ASP A 362 -14.37 18.84 -10.51
N THR A 363 -14.04 18.12 -9.43
CA THR A 363 -13.38 16.81 -9.48
C THR A 363 -14.22 15.79 -10.26
N ILE A 364 -15.53 15.73 -10.02
CA ILE A 364 -16.43 14.83 -10.75
C ILE A 364 -16.50 15.21 -12.24
N LYS A 365 -16.62 16.50 -12.56
CA LYS A 365 -16.63 16.97 -13.95
C LYS A 365 -15.34 16.62 -14.67
N PHE A 366 -14.19 16.84 -14.02
CA PHE A 366 -12.87 16.50 -14.55
C PHE A 366 -12.75 14.99 -14.81
N ALA A 367 -13.03 14.15 -13.81
CA ALA A 367 -12.99 12.70 -13.95
C ALA A 367 -13.87 12.18 -15.09
N ARG A 368 -15.04 12.79 -15.30
CA ARG A 368 -15.95 12.45 -16.41
C ARG A 368 -15.42 12.88 -17.78
N SER A 369 -14.66 13.97 -17.84
CA SER A 369 -14.15 14.55 -19.09
C SER A 369 -12.95 13.83 -19.70
N ILE A 370 -12.18 13.11 -18.89
CA ILE A 370 -10.97 12.39 -19.34
C ILE A 370 -11.27 10.94 -19.69
N PRO A 371 -10.64 10.37 -20.73
CA PRO A 371 -10.95 9.04 -21.24
C PRO A 371 -10.26 7.93 -20.44
N LEU A 372 -10.54 7.81 -19.14
CA LEU A 372 -10.00 6.74 -18.29
C LEU A 372 -10.68 5.39 -18.55
N ASP A 373 -9.91 4.32 -18.43
CA ASP A 373 -10.40 2.94 -18.52
C ASP A 373 -10.89 2.41 -17.16
N MET A 374 -10.34 2.94 -16.07
CA MET A 374 -10.80 2.69 -14.71
C MET A 374 -10.74 3.98 -13.88
N MET A 375 -11.65 4.09 -12.91
CA MET A 375 -11.70 5.21 -11.97
C MET A 375 -11.99 4.68 -10.56
N LYS A 376 -11.23 5.18 -9.57
CA LYS A 376 -11.48 4.92 -8.15
C LYS A 376 -11.65 6.25 -7.43
N PHE A 377 -12.72 6.35 -6.68
CA PHE A 377 -12.99 7.47 -5.78
C PHE A 377 -12.90 6.98 -4.35
N GLY A 378 -12.23 7.73 -3.48
CA GLY A 378 -12.10 7.44 -2.07
C GLY A 378 -12.32 8.68 -1.23
N VAL A 379 -12.72 8.50 0.03
CA VAL A 379 -12.74 9.59 1.01
C VAL A 379 -11.31 9.87 1.45
N ALA A 380 -10.98 11.15 1.66
CA ALA A 380 -9.69 11.53 2.22
C ALA A 380 -9.57 11.06 3.67
N ILE A 381 -8.63 10.15 3.92
CA ILE A 381 -8.34 9.61 5.24
C ILE A 381 -6.95 10.08 5.68
N ALA A 382 -6.87 10.68 6.85
CA ALA A 382 -5.60 11.03 7.49
C ALA A 382 -5.04 9.80 8.20
N PHE A 383 -4.10 9.10 7.56
CA PHE A 383 -3.46 7.92 8.16
C PHE A 383 -2.33 8.32 9.13
N PRO A 384 -2.14 7.59 10.24
CA PRO A 384 -1.03 7.80 11.16
C PRO A 384 0.33 7.91 10.47
N GLY A 385 1.19 8.80 10.96
CA GLY A 385 2.52 9.08 10.41
C GLY A 385 2.54 10.01 9.20
N THR A 386 1.38 10.44 8.70
CA THR A 386 1.29 11.49 7.68
C THR A 386 1.22 12.87 8.34
N LYS A 387 1.72 13.90 7.65
CA LYS A 387 1.59 15.29 8.12
C LYS A 387 0.11 15.69 8.28
N MET A 388 -0.76 15.16 7.41
CA MET A 388 -2.20 15.38 7.49
C MET A 388 -2.79 14.84 8.81
N PHE A 389 -2.37 13.64 9.25
CA PHE A 389 -2.82 13.07 10.52
C PHE A 389 -2.33 13.89 11.71
N ASP A 390 -1.04 14.25 11.72
CA ASP A 390 -0.45 15.08 12.78
C ASP A 390 -1.19 16.43 12.92
N ASP A 391 -1.54 17.08 11.79
CA ASP A 391 -2.33 18.32 11.79
C ASP A 391 -3.74 18.10 12.33
N TYR A 392 -4.38 17.00 11.95
CA TYR A 392 -5.75 16.68 12.41
C TYR A 392 -5.79 16.37 13.90
N VAL A 393 -4.81 15.62 14.42
CA VAL A 393 -4.68 15.35 15.86
C VAL A 393 -4.44 16.65 16.61
N LYS A 394 -3.46 17.47 16.16
CA LYS A 394 -3.12 18.76 16.79
C LYS A 394 -4.32 19.72 16.85
N ARG A 395 -5.19 19.69 15.84
CA ARG A 395 -6.38 20.54 15.75
C ARG A 395 -7.63 19.94 16.39
N GLY A 396 -7.53 18.72 16.96
CA GLY A 396 -8.68 18.04 17.57
C GLY A 396 -9.76 17.63 16.56
N LEU A 397 -9.37 17.35 15.31
CA LEU A 397 -10.30 17.01 14.23
C LEU A 397 -10.57 15.51 14.11
N VAL A 398 -9.80 14.66 14.80
CA VAL A 398 -9.98 13.20 14.79
C VAL A 398 -11.15 12.84 15.71
N ARG A 399 -12.14 12.12 15.18
CA ARG A 399 -13.33 11.68 15.90
C ARG A 399 -13.29 10.23 16.35
N SER A 400 -12.56 9.39 15.64
CA SER A 400 -12.43 7.98 15.97
C SER A 400 -10.99 7.52 15.84
N PHE A 401 -10.56 6.66 16.77
CA PHE A 401 -9.31 5.91 16.74
C PHE A 401 -9.57 4.40 16.70
N ASP A 402 -10.77 3.99 16.26
CA ASP A 402 -11.01 2.58 15.92
C ASP A 402 -10.40 2.31 14.55
N TRP A 403 -9.24 1.67 14.55
CA TRP A 403 -8.46 1.44 13.34
C TRP A 403 -9.17 0.56 12.30
N ASP A 404 -10.14 -0.28 12.68
CA ASP A 404 -10.96 -1.04 11.74
C ASP A 404 -11.80 -0.12 10.81
N GLU A 405 -12.00 1.14 11.20
CA GLU A 405 -12.80 2.12 10.47
C GLU A 405 -11.98 2.93 9.45
N TYR A 406 -10.62 2.85 9.50
CA TYR A 406 -9.71 3.65 8.69
C TYR A 406 -9.54 3.11 7.26
N MET A 407 -10.60 3.21 6.48
CA MET A 407 -10.67 2.75 5.10
C MET A 407 -11.20 3.84 4.18
N ILE A 408 -10.63 3.95 2.98
CA ILE A 408 -11.01 4.97 1.98
C ILE A 408 -12.47 4.85 1.47
N TYR A 409 -13.17 3.78 1.85
CA TYR A 409 -14.59 3.51 1.55
C TYR A 409 -15.43 3.44 2.81
N THR A 410 -14.92 3.92 3.94
CA THR A 410 -15.63 3.91 5.23
C THR A 410 -16.97 4.64 5.13
N ASP A 411 -17.93 4.22 5.92
CA ASP A 411 -19.18 4.94 6.17
C ASP A 411 -19.16 5.73 7.49
N GLN A 412 -18.01 5.68 8.18
CA GLN A 412 -17.81 6.32 9.48
C GLN A 412 -17.26 7.74 9.33
N ASP A 413 -17.76 8.66 10.16
CA ASP A 413 -17.31 10.06 10.22
C ASP A 413 -16.04 10.16 11.10
N LEU A 414 -14.90 9.82 10.51
CA LEU A 414 -13.62 9.74 11.23
C LEU A 414 -12.99 11.09 11.56
N PHE A 415 -13.29 12.13 10.77
CA PHE A 415 -12.62 13.42 10.88
C PHE A 415 -13.58 14.58 10.71
N ALA A 416 -13.47 15.58 11.60
CA ALA A 416 -14.15 16.83 11.41
C ALA A 416 -13.59 17.57 10.18
N HIS A 417 -14.46 18.03 9.30
CA HIS A 417 -14.09 18.82 8.12
C HIS A 417 -14.55 20.27 8.29
N LYS A 418 -13.71 21.23 7.89
CA LYS A 418 -13.98 22.66 8.07
C LYS A 418 -15.26 23.13 7.32
N ASN A 419 -15.45 22.62 6.10
CA ASN A 419 -16.46 23.14 5.17
C ASN A 419 -17.60 22.16 4.89
N LEU A 420 -17.45 20.87 5.24
CA LEU A 420 -18.33 19.80 4.78
C LEU A 420 -18.79 18.90 5.93
N SER A 421 -20.02 18.44 5.88
CA SER A 421 -20.43 17.30 6.69
C SER A 421 -19.98 15.99 6.04
N TYR A 422 -19.77 14.95 6.82
CA TYR A 422 -19.44 13.64 6.28
C TYR A 422 -20.55 13.10 5.36
N LYS A 423 -21.80 13.35 5.72
CA LYS A 423 -22.97 13.02 4.88
C LYS A 423 -22.92 13.69 3.50
N THR A 424 -22.43 14.94 3.44
CA THR A 424 -22.21 15.64 2.17
C THR A 424 -21.12 14.93 1.35
N ILE A 425 -20.00 14.56 1.97
CA ILE A 425 -18.90 13.83 1.29
C ILE A 425 -19.41 12.50 0.72
N GLN A 426 -20.16 11.71 1.50
CA GLN A 426 -20.78 10.46 1.04
C GLN A 426 -21.71 10.68 -0.15
N LYS A 427 -22.57 11.72 -0.11
CA LYS A 427 -23.43 12.09 -1.25
C LYS A 427 -22.62 12.37 -2.52
N TYR A 428 -21.48 13.05 -2.38
CA TYR A 428 -20.59 13.31 -3.53
C TYR A 428 -19.83 12.06 -3.99
N MET A 429 -19.50 11.15 -3.10
CA MET A 429 -18.95 9.83 -3.47
C MET A 429 -19.94 9.04 -4.33
N GLU A 430 -21.21 8.96 -3.93
CA GLU A 430 -22.26 8.32 -4.73
C GLU A 430 -22.45 9.02 -6.08
N LYS A 431 -22.48 10.37 -6.07
CA LYS A 431 -22.57 11.18 -7.29
C LYS A 431 -21.41 10.90 -8.22
N ALA A 432 -20.19 10.79 -7.71
CA ALA A 432 -18.99 10.49 -8.50
C ALA A 432 -19.13 9.15 -9.25
N TYR A 433 -19.46 8.07 -8.54
CA TYR A 433 -19.66 6.75 -9.16
C TYR A 433 -20.83 6.74 -10.15
N ARG A 434 -21.94 7.41 -9.81
CA ARG A 434 -23.10 7.50 -10.72
C ARG A 434 -22.76 8.27 -12.00
N HIS A 435 -22.14 9.43 -11.92
CA HIS A 435 -21.90 10.28 -13.09
C HIS A 435 -20.68 9.89 -13.90
N CYS A 436 -19.62 9.36 -13.27
CA CYS A 436 -18.38 9.02 -13.99
C CYS A 436 -18.38 7.59 -14.55
N ILE A 437 -19.13 6.68 -13.95
CA ILE A 437 -19.17 5.28 -14.35
C ILE A 437 -20.58 4.91 -14.79
N LEU A 438 -21.56 4.88 -13.88
CA LEU A 438 -22.87 4.28 -14.12
C LEU A 438 -23.64 4.94 -15.27
N PHE A 439 -23.77 6.26 -15.24
CA PHE A 439 -24.47 7.06 -16.26
C PHE A 439 -23.49 7.79 -17.20
N ASN A 440 -22.38 7.15 -17.55
CA ASN A 440 -21.40 7.68 -18.52
C ASN A 440 -21.35 6.77 -19.76
N PRO A 441 -22.13 7.07 -20.82
CA PRO A 441 -22.13 6.25 -22.04
C PRO A 441 -20.75 6.13 -22.66
N ALA A 442 -19.95 7.22 -22.65
CA ALA A 442 -18.61 7.22 -23.20
C ALA A 442 -17.65 6.27 -22.46
N PHE A 443 -17.83 6.12 -21.13
CA PHE A 443 -17.10 5.12 -20.35
C PHE A 443 -17.45 3.69 -20.79
N TRP A 444 -18.74 3.37 -20.91
CA TRP A 444 -19.20 2.05 -21.28
C TRP A 444 -18.85 1.67 -22.72
N ILE A 445 -18.93 2.61 -23.66
CA ILE A 445 -18.49 2.41 -25.06
C ILE A 445 -17.00 2.05 -25.08
N ARG A 446 -16.15 2.81 -24.34
CA ARG A 446 -14.72 2.49 -24.24
C ARG A 446 -14.46 1.12 -23.65
N ARG A 447 -15.17 0.76 -22.56
CA ARG A 447 -15.05 -0.57 -21.92
C ARG A 447 -15.49 -1.68 -22.88
N PHE A 448 -16.57 -1.50 -23.59
CA PHE A 448 -17.06 -2.45 -24.59
C PHE A 448 -16.04 -2.68 -25.70
N VAL A 449 -15.57 -1.61 -26.34
CA VAL A 449 -14.55 -1.69 -27.41
C VAL A 449 -13.27 -2.35 -26.91
N ARG A 450 -12.84 -1.98 -25.70
CA ARG A 450 -11.68 -2.61 -25.06
C ARG A 450 -11.94 -4.09 -24.79
N GLY A 451 -13.07 -4.43 -24.22
CA GLY A 451 -13.45 -5.82 -23.89
C GLY A 451 -13.43 -6.73 -25.11
N ILE A 452 -13.91 -6.25 -26.27
CA ILE A 452 -13.82 -7.00 -27.54
C ILE A 452 -12.35 -7.17 -27.96
N LYS A 453 -11.54 -6.09 -27.94
CA LYS A 453 -10.14 -6.13 -28.36
C LYS A 453 -9.25 -7.03 -27.47
N THR A 454 -9.59 -7.14 -26.20
CA THR A 454 -8.78 -7.87 -25.20
C THR A 454 -9.36 -9.25 -24.85
N GLY A 455 -10.55 -9.60 -25.34
CA GLY A 455 -11.28 -10.81 -24.96
C GLY A 455 -11.90 -10.75 -23.56
N GLU A 456 -11.93 -9.56 -22.92
CA GLU A 456 -12.39 -9.38 -21.54
C GLU A 456 -13.88 -8.99 -21.43
N PHE A 457 -14.63 -8.94 -22.51
CA PHE A 457 -16.01 -8.48 -22.58
C PHE A 457 -16.93 -9.15 -21.55
N PHE A 458 -16.87 -10.47 -21.42
CA PHE A 458 -17.72 -11.20 -20.47
C PHE A 458 -17.37 -10.87 -19.00
N PHE A 459 -16.09 -10.66 -18.70
CA PHE A 459 -15.67 -10.24 -17.38
C PHE A 459 -16.16 -8.82 -17.08
N ASP A 460 -16.04 -7.91 -18.03
CA ASP A 460 -16.53 -6.53 -17.88
C ASP A 460 -18.05 -6.52 -17.64
N ALA A 461 -18.83 -7.32 -18.36
CA ALA A 461 -20.28 -7.43 -18.18
C ALA A 461 -20.65 -8.01 -16.80
N TYR A 462 -19.99 -9.10 -16.37
CA TYR A 462 -20.20 -9.69 -15.04
C TYR A 462 -19.92 -8.69 -13.91
N TYR A 463 -18.78 -7.99 -13.97
CA TYR A 463 -18.42 -7.02 -12.95
C TYR A 463 -19.28 -5.76 -12.99
N ALA A 464 -19.77 -5.35 -14.17
CA ALA A 464 -20.72 -4.27 -14.29
C ALA A 464 -22.04 -4.58 -13.54
N LEU A 465 -22.58 -5.79 -13.73
CA LEU A 465 -23.77 -6.25 -13.01
C LEU A 465 -23.52 -6.26 -11.49
N LYS A 466 -22.40 -6.86 -11.06
CA LYS A 466 -22.04 -6.90 -9.64
C LYS A 466 -21.89 -5.50 -9.04
N PHE A 467 -21.27 -4.57 -9.76
CA PHE A 467 -21.08 -3.18 -9.35
C PHE A 467 -22.43 -2.44 -9.14
N PHE A 468 -23.46 -2.78 -9.92
CA PHE A 468 -24.78 -2.14 -9.84
C PHE A 468 -25.45 -2.40 -8.48
N PHE A 469 -25.32 -3.62 -7.95
CA PHE A 469 -26.04 -4.07 -6.76
C PHE A 469 -25.28 -3.87 -5.45
N MET A 470 -23.99 -3.46 -5.49
CA MET A 470 -23.20 -3.27 -4.27
C MET A 470 -23.24 -1.83 -3.76
N PRO A 471 -23.21 -1.61 -2.43
CA PRO A 471 -23.10 -0.27 -1.85
C PRO A 471 -21.74 0.37 -2.19
N THR A 472 -21.72 1.70 -2.23
CA THR A 472 -20.49 2.47 -2.53
C THR A 472 -19.58 2.57 -1.31
N THR A 473 -20.16 2.74 -0.14
CA THR A 473 -19.49 2.82 1.15
C THR A 473 -20.12 1.82 2.11
N GLY A 474 -19.39 1.42 3.11
CA GLY A 474 -19.87 0.53 4.16
C GLY A 474 -18.70 -0.06 4.94
N THR A 475 -19.00 -0.52 6.15
CA THR A 475 -18.10 -1.33 6.96
C THR A 475 -18.60 -2.76 6.97
N GLU A 476 -17.71 -3.73 6.83
CA GLU A 476 -18.07 -5.13 7.03
C GLU A 476 -18.39 -5.40 8.49
N LYS A 477 -19.17 -6.45 8.77
CA LYS A 477 -19.41 -6.92 10.15
C LYS A 477 -18.06 -7.13 10.84
N LYS A 478 -17.87 -6.46 11.98
CA LYS A 478 -16.63 -6.50 12.77
C LYS A 478 -16.17 -7.94 12.96
N SER A 479 -14.90 -8.20 12.70
CA SER A 479 -14.28 -9.51 12.90
C SER A 479 -14.48 -10.00 14.34
N LYS A 480 -14.68 -11.32 14.50
CA LYS A 480 -14.73 -11.93 15.84
C LYS A 480 -13.30 -12.08 16.36
N TYR A 481 -12.89 -11.15 17.18
CA TYR A 481 -11.59 -11.18 17.84
C TYR A 481 -11.56 -12.12 19.04
N TYR A 482 -10.42 -12.75 19.25
CA TYR A 482 -10.15 -13.62 20.41
C TYR A 482 -10.05 -12.83 21.71
N ALA A 483 -9.41 -11.68 21.66
CA ALA A 483 -8.99 -10.93 22.86
C ALA A 483 -9.49 -9.48 22.91
N LYS A 484 -10.53 -9.11 22.16
CA LYS A 484 -10.99 -7.72 21.99
C LYS A 484 -11.12 -6.91 23.28
N ASN A 485 -11.54 -7.54 24.39
CA ASN A 485 -11.75 -6.87 25.67
C ASN A 485 -10.50 -6.92 26.58
N ARG A 486 -9.40 -7.51 26.13
CA ARG A 486 -8.15 -7.68 26.91
C ARG A 486 -7.02 -6.76 26.45
N TRP A 487 -7.29 -5.91 25.45
CA TRP A 487 -6.31 -4.93 25.01
C TRP A 487 -6.29 -3.74 25.96
N PRO A 488 -5.12 -3.29 26.44
CA PRO A 488 -4.98 -2.01 27.10
C PRO A 488 -5.45 -0.90 26.15
N LYS A 489 -6.06 0.15 26.68
CA LYS A 489 -6.47 1.29 25.86
C LYS A 489 -5.40 2.38 25.94
N TRP A 490 -5.00 2.86 24.79
CA TRP A 490 -4.12 4.03 24.65
C TRP A 490 -4.94 5.31 24.88
N ASP A 491 -4.36 6.26 25.58
CA ASP A 491 -4.93 7.60 25.68
C ASP A 491 -4.50 8.45 24.47
N TYR A 492 -5.31 8.42 23.42
CA TYR A 492 -5.05 9.14 22.17
C TYR A 492 -4.97 10.65 22.32
N LYS A 493 -5.43 11.23 23.44
CA LYS A 493 -5.21 12.65 23.76
C LYS A 493 -3.76 12.95 24.05
N LYS A 494 -2.96 11.92 24.36
CA LYS A 494 -1.52 12.00 24.61
C LYS A 494 -0.66 11.62 23.39
N ILE A 495 -1.23 11.44 22.19
CA ILE A 495 -0.40 11.31 21.00
C ILE A 495 0.37 12.63 20.86
N PRO A 496 1.71 12.62 21.01
CA PRO A 496 2.46 13.82 20.75
C PRO A 496 2.22 14.21 19.29
N PRO A 497 1.90 15.47 18.97
CA PRO A 497 1.59 15.91 17.62
C PRO A 497 2.74 15.74 16.63
N ASN A 498 3.87 15.24 17.09
CA ASN A 498 5.00 14.84 16.28
C ASN A 498 5.84 13.86 17.11
N PRO A 499 5.96 12.58 16.75
CA PRO A 499 6.96 11.72 17.36
C PRO A 499 8.35 12.19 16.90
N SER A 500 8.78 13.37 17.41
CA SER A 500 10.09 13.96 17.10
C SER A 500 11.25 13.01 17.39
N ASN A 501 11.02 12.03 18.27
CA ASN A 501 11.98 10.98 18.58
C ASN A 501 12.14 9.93 17.45
N TYR A 502 11.15 9.79 16.56
CA TYR A 502 11.22 8.92 15.37
C TYR A 502 11.69 9.70 14.12
N GLN A 503 11.89 11.02 14.25
CA GLN A 503 12.42 11.87 13.17
C GLN A 503 13.87 11.59 12.78
N ILE A 504 14.56 10.69 13.46
CA ILE A 504 15.95 10.40 13.11
C ILE A 504 16.03 9.75 11.72
N VAL A 505 14.99 9.02 11.30
CA VAL A 505 14.83 8.59 9.90
C VAL A 505 14.63 9.80 8.96
N ARG A 506 14.19 10.95 9.46
CA ARG A 506 13.98 12.20 8.70
C ARG A 506 15.23 13.09 8.59
N LYS A 507 16.27 12.88 9.41
CA LYS A 507 17.49 13.74 9.45
C LYS A 507 18.68 13.23 8.63
N GLN A 508 18.62 12.08 8.00
CA GLN A 508 19.63 11.72 7.01
C GLN A 508 19.53 12.70 5.84
N LYS A 509 20.68 13.26 5.41
CA LYS A 509 20.80 14.19 4.28
C LYS A 509 19.96 13.64 3.12
N SER A 510 18.78 14.17 2.94
CA SER A 510 17.96 13.88 1.78
C SER A 510 18.73 14.39 0.58
N GLN A 511 18.95 13.58 -0.41
CA GLN A 511 19.19 14.09 -1.75
C GLN A 511 18.05 15.08 -2.04
N THR A 512 18.40 16.33 -2.26
CA THR A 512 17.42 17.36 -2.55
C THR A 512 16.83 17.10 -3.94
N ILE A 513 15.66 17.67 -4.21
CA ILE A 513 15.04 17.63 -5.54
C ILE A 513 16.03 18.16 -6.61
N GLU A 514 16.91 19.08 -6.20
CA GLU A 514 17.99 19.66 -7.02
C GLU A 514 19.11 18.66 -7.31
N ASP A 515 19.50 17.82 -6.33
CA ASP A 515 20.54 16.77 -6.49
C ASP A 515 20.12 15.68 -7.50
N LEU A 516 18.83 15.55 -7.79
CA LEU A 516 18.26 14.60 -8.75
C LEU A 516 18.01 15.23 -10.14
N GLY A 517 18.47 16.46 -10.37
CA GLY A 517 18.39 17.14 -11.68
C GLY A 517 16.99 17.66 -12.06
N PHE A 518 16.06 17.70 -11.12
CA PHE A 518 14.78 18.38 -11.31
C PHE A 518 14.99 19.88 -11.10
N LYS A 519 15.08 20.66 -12.18
CA LYS A 519 15.03 22.12 -12.08
C LYS A 519 13.69 22.54 -11.48
N ILE A 520 13.74 23.31 -10.39
CA ILE A 520 12.59 23.87 -9.68
C ILE A 520 11.90 24.95 -10.52
#